data_e27ad4b96c064aaacd3a6d9c416334b2
#
_entry.id   e27ad4b96c064aaacd3a6d9c416334b2
#
_cell.length_a   1.000
_cell.length_b   1.000
_cell.length_c   1.000
_cell.angle_alpha   90.00
_cell.angle_beta   90.00
_cell.angle_gamma   90.00
#
_symmetry.space_group_name_H-M   'P 1'
#
loop_
_entity.id
_entity.type
_entity.pdbx_description
1 polymer ?
#
loop_
_entity_poly.entity_id
_entity_poly.type
_entity_poly.pdbx_seq_one_letter_code
_entity_poly.pdbx_strand_id
1 'polypeptide(L)'
;MKKLNFLNDYSEIGCPQVIDKINELVYEKNYPYMNDYHTKNAIDLIRKKIKNKNAVVQFFMTGTQTNLVAAAAFLRPHEAIICVSDAHINVHETGSIESTGHKCIAVDRFDCKIRPNDIEEICGPNYWDNAGILCVKPKMVYISQTTEVGTHYTNKELENL
;
A
#
# COMPACT_ATOMS: atom_id res chain seq x y z
N MET A 1 -33.57 11.02 -7.25
CA MET A 1 -32.10 11.02 -7.23
C MET A 1 -31.63 9.78 -6.47
N LYS A 2 -30.67 9.01 -7.04
CA LYS A 2 -30.02 7.91 -6.34
C LYS A 2 -29.17 8.52 -5.20
N LYS A 3 -29.39 8.11 -3.95
CA LYS A 3 -28.56 8.56 -2.83
C LYS A 3 -27.14 8.02 -3.03
N LEU A 4 -26.14 8.89 -2.97
CA LEU A 4 -24.75 8.47 -2.89
C LEU A 4 -24.48 7.93 -1.48
N ASN A 5 -23.77 6.82 -1.41
CA ASN A 5 -23.36 6.20 -0.16
C ASN A 5 -21.82 6.25 -0.05
N PHE A 6 -21.33 6.81 1.03
CA PHE A 6 -19.91 6.93 1.34
C PHE A 6 -19.56 6.15 2.62
N LEU A 7 -20.30 5.10 2.94
CA LEU A 7 -20.08 4.30 4.14
C LEU A 7 -18.73 3.55 4.09
N ASN A 8 -18.39 3.03 2.91
CA ASN A 8 -17.11 2.37 2.62
C ASN A 8 -16.88 2.36 1.10
N ASP A 9 -15.70 1.95 0.67
CA ASP A 9 -15.25 1.88 -0.73
C ASP A 9 -15.52 0.52 -1.41
N TYR A 10 -16.17 -0.41 -0.72
CA TYR A 10 -16.47 -1.77 -1.21
C TYR A 10 -17.97 -2.13 -1.16
N SER A 11 -18.86 -1.14 -1.04
CA SER A 11 -20.31 -1.38 -0.98
C SER A 11 -20.92 -1.84 -2.30
N GLU A 12 -20.34 -1.43 -3.42
CA GLU A 12 -20.78 -1.81 -4.76
C GLU A 12 -19.82 -2.83 -5.37
N ILE A 13 -20.38 -3.81 -6.10
CA ILE A 13 -19.59 -4.87 -6.75
C ILE A 13 -18.65 -4.31 -7.83
N GLY A 14 -19.13 -3.32 -8.58
CA GLY A 14 -18.38 -2.68 -9.65
C GLY A 14 -19.26 -1.82 -10.55
N CYS A 15 -18.67 -1.03 -11.41
CA CYS A 15 -19.42 -0.26 -12.38
C CYS A 15 -20.02 -1.17 -13.47
N PRO A 16 -21.16 -0.79 -14.08
CA PRO A 16 -21.85 -1.63 -15.08
C PRO A 16 -20.91 -2.11 -16.20
N GLN A 17 -20.04 -1.27 -16.71
CA GLN A 17 -19.09 -1.61 -17.79
C GLN A 17 -18.14 -2.75 -17.40
N VAL A 18 -17.71 -2.82 -16.14
CA VAL A 18 -16.87 -3.92 -15.63
C VAL A 18 -17.69 -5.20 -15.55
N ILE A 19 -18.92 -5.13 -15.04
CA ILE A 19 -19.83 -6.29 -14.92
C ILE A 19 -20.15 -6.85 -16.31
N ASP A 20 -20.48 -5.99 -17.27
CA ASP A 20 -20.77 -6.38 -18.66
C ASP A 20 -19.55 -7.09 -19.27
N LYS A 21 -18.35 -6.54 -19.03
CA LYS A 21 -17.11 -7.16 -19.52
C LYS A 21 -16.84 -8.53 -18.90
N ILE A 22 -17.09 -8.70 -17.61
CA ILE A 22 -16.98 -10.00 -16.93
C ILE A 22 -17.96 -11.00 -17.55
N ASN A 23 -19.19 -10.60 -17.84
CA ASN A 23 -20.20 -11.45 -18.48
C ASN A 23 -19.76 -11.92 -19.88
N GLU A 24 -19.13 -11.05 -20.68
CA GLU A 24 -18.58 -11.43 -21.98
C GLU A 24 -17.49 -12.50 -21.87
N LEU A 25 -16.71 -12.50 -20.80
CA LEU A 25 -15.54 -13.35 -20.59
C LEU A 25 -15.85 -14.65 -19.86
N VAL A 26 -17.09 -14.87 -19.43
CA VAL A 26 -17.47 -15.98 -18.52
C VAL A 26 -17.08 -17.38 -19.02
N TYR A 27 -17.04 -17.59 -20.33
CA TYR A 27 -16.65 -18.85 -20.95
C TYR A 27 -15.24 -18.84 -21.56
N GLU A 28 -14.51 -17.74 -21.43
CA GLU A 28 -13.16 -17.63 -21.93
C GLU A 28 -12.19 -18.47 -21.08
N LYS A 29 -11.32 -19.22 -21.75
CA LYS A 29 -10.27 -20.00 -21.08
C LYS A 29 -8.96 -19.24 -21.11
N ASN A 30 -8.46 -18.88 -19.95
CA ASN A 30 -7.26 -18.11 -19.79
C ASN A 30 -6.12 -18.94 -19.20
N TYR A 31 -4.86 -18.59 -19.55
CA TYR A 31 -3.68 -19.19 -18.94
C TYR A 31 -3.53 -18.71 -17.50
N PRO A 32 -3.10 -19.58 -16.58
CA PRO A 32 -2.91 -19.22 -15.17
C PRO A 32 -1.64 -18.39 -14.96
N TYR A 33 -1.46 -17.93 -13.70
CA TYR A 33 -0.23 -17.29 -13.21
C TYR A 33 0.14 -16.01 -13.96
N MET A 34 -0.83 -15.16 -14.23
CA MET A 34 -0.67 -13.87 -14.92
C MET A 34 -0.14 -14.00 -16.38
N ASN A 35 -0.27 -15.17 -16.98
CA ASN A 35 0.16 -15.40 -18.36
C ASN A 35 -0.97 -15.19 -19.40
N ASP A 36 -2.16 -14.82 -18.94
CA ASP A 36 -3.30 -14.51 -19.79
C ASP A 36 -3.14 -13.16 -20.53
N TYR A 37 -3.92 -12.99 -21.57
CA TYR A 37 -3.93 -11.77 -22.39
C TYR A 37 -4.39 -10.54 -21.60
N HIS A 38 -5.42 -10.68 -20.76
CA HIS A 38 -6.01 -9.54 -20.04
C HIS A 38 -5.03 -8.97 -19.01
N THR A 39 -4.34 -9.85 -18.26
CA THR A 39 -3.30 -9.43 -17.33
C THR A 39 -2.14 -8.72 -18.04
N LYS A 40 -1.65 -9.26 -19.14
CA LYS A 40 -0.57 -8.63 -19.92
C LYS A 40 -0.98 -7.26 -20.44
N ASN A 41 -2.18 -7.14 -21.00
CA ASN A 41 -2.72 -5.88 -21.48
C ASN A 41 -2.88 -4.85 -20.33
N ALA A 42 -3.38 -5.26 -19.17
CA ALA A 42 -3.48 -4.40 -17.99
C ALA A 42 -2.11 -3.90 -17.53
N ILE A 43 -1.09 -4.76 -17.49
CA ILE A 43 0.30 -4.37 -17.18
C ILE A 43 0.80 -3.30 -18.15
N ASP A 44 0.60 -3.48 -19.44
CA ASP A 44 1.06 -2.53 -20.46
C ASP A 44 0.32 -1.18 -20.38
N LEU A 45 -0.99 -1.20 -20.09
CA LEU A 45 -1.76 0.01 -19.84
C LEU A 45 -1.26 0.78 -18.61
N ILE A 46 -0.96 0.08 -17.51
CA ILE A 46 -0.39 0.67 -16.28
C ILE A 46 0.97 1.29 -16.59
N ARG A 47 1.88 0.54 -17.23
CA ARG A 47 3.21 1.04 -17.63
C ARG A 47 3.13 2.29 -18.48
N LYS A 48 2.21 2.31 -19.42
CA LYS A 48 1.94 3.50 -20.27
C LYS A 48 1.45 4.67 -19.44
N LYS A 49 0.52 4.43 -18.51
CA LYS A 49 -0.06 5.47 -17.64
C LYS A 49 0.98 6.11 -16.73
N ILE A 50 1.85 5.31 -16.11
CA ILE A 50 2.92 5.79 -15.22
C ILE A 50 4.18 6.22 -15.99
N LYS A 51 4.17 6.13 -17.33
CA LYS A 51 5.31 6.48 -18.22
C LYS A 51 6.62 5.74 -17.88
N ASN A 52 6.51 4.52 -17.37
CA ASN A 52 7.66 3.66 -17.02
C ASN A 52 7.46 2.25 -17.59
N LYS A 53 8.07 1.98 -18.74
CA LYS A 53 8.00 0.68 -19.43
C LYS A 53 8.67 -0.48 -18.67
N ASN A 54 9.56 -0.17 -17.74
CA ASN A 54 10.32 -1.15 -16.96
C ASN A 54 9.69 -1.42 -15.59
N ALA A 55 8.58 -0.76 -15.23
CA ALA A 55 7.92 -1.00 -13.96
C ALA A 55 7.50 -2.47 -13.84
N VAL A 56 7.79 -3.08 -12.71
CA VAL A 56 7.23 -4.37 -12.32
C VAL A 56 5.81 -4.12 -11.82
N VAL A 57 4.84 -4.83 -12.40
CA VAL A 57 3.43 -4.73 -12.02
C VAL A 57 2.98 -6.11 -11.55
N GLN A 58 2.49 -6.18 -10.33
CA GLN A 58 1.98 -7.41 -9.73
C GLN A 58 0.55 -7.16 -9.25
N PHE A 59 -0.36 -8.08 -9.54
CA PHE A 59 -1.75 -8.04 -9.07
C PHE A 59 -1.92 -8.98 -7.87
N PHE A 60 -2.67 -8.52 -6.87
CA PHE A 60 -3.07 -9.27 -5.68
C PHE A 60 -4.58 -9.20 -5.50
N MET A 61 -5.13 -10.10 -4.69
CA MET A 61 -6.57 -10.21 -4.49
C MET A 61 -7.14 -9.06 -3.63
N THR A 62 -6.35 -8.54 -2.69
CA THR A 62 -6.78 -7.48 -1.75
C THR A 62 -5.63 -6.54 -1.42
N GLY A 63 -5.96 -5.33 -0.89
CA GLY A 63 -4.97 -4.39 -0.36
C GLY A 63 -4.18 -4.99 0.80
N THR A 64 -4.84 -5.66 1.73
CA THR A 64 -4.17 -6.35 2.85
C THR A 64 -3.16 -7.38 2.37
N GLN A 65 -3.49 -8.18 1.36
CA GLN A 65 -2.53 -9.12 0.78
C GLN A 65 -1.35 -8.39 0.12
N THR A 66 -1.61 -7.27 -0.55
CA THR A 66 -0.55 -6.45 -1.15
C THR A 66 0.42 -5.94 -0.10
N ASN A 67 -0.09 -5.39 1.01
CA ASN A 67 0.71 -4.86 2.11
C ASN A 67 1.55 -5.95 2.78
N LEU A 68 0.92 -7.08 3.11
CA LEU A 68 1.58 -8.24 3.71
C LEU A 68 2.72 -8.78 2.81
N VAL A 69 2.45 -8.97 1.53
CA VAL A 69 3.46 -9.48 0.58
C VAL A 69 4.58 -8.46 0.38
N ALA A 70 4.27 -7.16 0.31
CA ALA A 70 5.29 -6.11 0.20
C ALA A 70 6.21 -6.10 1.42
N ALA A 71 5.65 -6.15 2.64
CA ALA A 71 6.44 -6.23 3.87
C ALA A 71 7.35 -7.46 3.87
N ALA A 72 6.80 -8.64 3.61
CA ALA A 72 7.55 -9.89 3.61
C ALA A 72 8.63 -9.96 2.49
N ALA A 73 8.40 -9.30 1.35
CA ALA A 73 9.33 -9.34 0.22
C ALA A 73 10.48 -8.34 0.32
N PHE A 74 10.24 -7.18 0.94
CA PHE A 74 11.22 -6.08 0.94
C PHE A 74 11.95 -5.90 2.27
N LEU A 75 11.49 -6.54 3.35
CA LEU A 75 12.09 -6.42 4.67
C LEU A 75 12.76 -7.71 5.12
N ARG A 76 13.86 -7.55 5.88
CA ARG A 76 14.50 -8.63 6.63
C ARG A 76 13.84 -8.76 8.00
N PRO A 77 13.94 -9.92 8.70
CA PRO A 77 13.24 -10.16 9.97
C PRO A 77 13.43 -9.10 11.07
N HIS A 78 14.57 -8.38 11.07
CA HIS A 78 14.89 -7.32 12.04
C HIS A 78 14.56 -5.92 11.55
N GLU A 79 13.92 -5.79 10.39
CA GLU A 79 13.56 -4.51 9.79
C GLU A 79 12.08 -4.18 10.01
N ALA A 80 11.75 -2.89 10.02
CA ALA A 80 10.45 -2.36 10.40
C ALA A 80 9.93 -1.32 9.40
N ILE A 81 8.64 -1.03 9.51
CA ILE A 81 7.92 -0.07 8.69
C ILE A 81 7.59 1.16 9.52
N ILE A 82 7.93 2.35 9.04
CA ILE A 82 7.44 3.61 9.61
C ILE A 82 6.08 3.92 8.98
N CYS A 83 5.09 4.21 9.80
CA CYS A 83 3.74 4.61 9.36
C CYS A 83 3.12 5.60 10.34
N VAL A 84 2.00 6.22 10.00
CA VAL A 84 1.20 6.95 10.99
C VAL A 84 0.44 5.99 11.89
N SER A 85 0.07 6.44 13.10
CA SER A 85 -0.65 5.59 14.09
C SER A 85 -1.95 5.03 13.54
N ASP A 86 -2.69 5.83 12.76
CA ASP A 86 -3.96 5.43 12.13
C ASP A 86 -3.80 4.73 10.77
N ALA A 87 -2.56 4.43 10.34
CA ALA A 87 -2.33 3.76 9.07
C ALA A 87 -3.08 2.43 8.98
N HIS A 88 -3.67 2.14 7.82
CA HIS A 88 -4.46 0.94 7.58
C HIS A 88 -3.71 -0.34 7.99
N ILE A 89 -2.42 -0.44 7.68
CA ILE A 89 -1.57 -1.58 8.05
C ILE A 89 -1.37 -1.73 9.57
N ASN A 90 -1.54 -0.64 10.34
CA ASN A 90 -1.31 -0.65 11.78
C ASN A 90 -2.59 -0.98 12.57
N VAL A 91 -3.78 -0.58 12.08
CA VAL A 91 -5.01 -0.65 12.88
C VAL A 91 -6.19 -1.36 12.19
N HIS A 92 -6.15 -1.62 10.88
CA HIS A 92 -7.29 -2.14 10.12
C HIS A 92 -7.05 -3.47 9.38
N GLU A 93 -5.92 -4.15 9.62
CA GLU A 93 -5.56 -5.38 8.89
C GLU A 93 -5.41 -6.62 9.80
N THR A 94 -5.94 -6.57 11.01
CA THR A 94 -5.97 -7.72 11.93
C THR A 94 -4.58 -8.37 12.16
N GLY A 95 -3.54 -7.53 12.26
CA GLY A 95 -2.17 -7.99 12.46
C GLY A 95 -1.51 -8.60 11.23
N SER A 96 -1.85 -8.12 10.02
CA SER A 96 -1.26 -8.64 8.77
C SER A 96 0.26 -8.45 8.74
N ILE A 97 0.75 -7.28 9.13
CA ILE A 97 2.18 -6.97 9.16
C ILE A 97 2.89 -7.78 10.25
N GLU A 98 2.32 -7.85 11.44
CA GLU A 98 2.85 -8.64 12.56
C GLU A 98 2.96 -10.12 12.21
N SER A 99 2.04 -10.65 11.40
CA SER A 99 2.09 -12.04 10.92
C SER A 99 3.31 -12.34 10.04
N THR A 100 3.92 -11.30 9.45
CA THR A 100 5.18 -11.42 8.69
C THR A 100 6.43 -11.33 9.58
N GLY A 101 6.25 -11.10 10.88
CA GLY A 101 7.34 -10.91 11.85
C GLY A 101 7.89 -9.49 11.89
N HIS A 102 7.27 -8.52 11.21
CA HIS A 102 7.71 -7.13 11.18
C HIS A 102 6.92 -6.25 12.14
N LYS A 103 7.51 -5.15 12.54
CA LYS A 103 6.92 -4.15 13.43
C LYS A 103 6.57 -2.88 12.65
N CYS A 104 5.40 -2.30 12.95
CA CYS A 104 5.10 -0.92 12.61
C CYS A 104 5.69 0.03 13.66
N ILE A 105 6.44 1.03 13.23
CA ILE A 105 6.90 2.16 14.05
C ILE A 105 5.93 3.30 13.75
N ALA A 106 4.98 3.49 14.67
CA ALA A 106 3.87 4.40 14.48
C ALA A 106 4.22 5.83 14.92
N VAL A 107 3.83 6.82 14.12
CA VAL A 107 3.99 8.25 14.38
C VAL A 107 2.61 8.90 14.48
N ASP A 108 2.37 9.62 15.55
CA ASP A 108 1.10 10.34 15.75
C ASP A 108 1.04 11.61 14.90
N ARG A 109 0.10 11.63 13.95
CA ARG A 109 -0.16 12.78 13.09
C ARG A 109 -1.67 12.95 12.86
N PHE A 110 -2.23 14.08 13.27
CA PHE A 110 -3.66 14.36 13.15
C PHE A 110 -4.17 14.37 11.70
N ASP A 111 -3.29 14.66 10.73
CA ASP A 111 -3.58 14.68 9.31
C ASP A 111 -3.16 13.39 8.58
N CYS A 112 -2.71 12.38 9.33
CA CYS A 112 -2.24 11.08 8.84
C CYS A 112 -1.15 11.18 7.76
N LYS A 113 -0.27 12.19 7.84
CA LYS A 113 0.85 12.36 6.90
C LYS A 113 2.21 12.27 7.60
N ILE A 114 3.04 11.33 7.17
CA ILE A 114 4.46 11.25 7.52
C ILE A 114 5.20 12.44 6.90
N ARG A 115 6.17 12.99 7.62
CA ARG A 115 7.03 14.09 7.20
C ARG A 115 8.50 13.70 7.24
N PRO A 116 9.38 14.37 6.48
CA PRO A 116 10.81 14.08 6.51
C PRO A 116 11.39 14.10 7.93
N ASN A 117 11.01 15.06 8.77
CA ASN A 117 11.49 15.13 10.15
C ASN A 117 11.12 13.90 10.99
N ASP A 118 9.96 13.27 10.74
CA ASP A 118 9.56 12.04 11.43
C ASP A 118 10.53 10.89 11.08
N ILE A 119 10.92 10.83 9.81
CA ILE A 119 11.85 9.83 9.33
C ILE A 119 13.25 10.11 9.89
N GLU A 120 13.69 11.36 9.92
CA GLU A 120 14.97 11.78 10.47
C GLU A 120 15.08 11.45 11.97
N GLU A 121 14.02 11.70 12.76
CA GLU A 121 13.98 11.36 14.19
C GLU A 121 14.10 9.85 14.42
N ILE A 122 13.40 9.04 13.62
CA ILE A 122 13.38 7.57 13.75
C ILE A 122 14.64 6.93 13.17
N CYS A 123 15.22 7.50 12.13
CA CYS A 123 16.39 6.94 11.44
C CYS A 123 17.71 7.61 11.85
N GLY A 124 17.65 8.70 12.61
CA GLY A 124 18.81 9.51 12.98
C GLY A 124 19.69 8.89 14.07
N PRO A 125 20.89 9.47 14.26
CA PRO A 125 21.85 8.97 15.26
C PRO A 125 21.27 8.88 16.67
N ASN A 126 20.48 9.85 17.07
CA ASN A 126 19.87 9.88 18.41
C ASN A 126 18.97 8.67 18.71
N TYR A 127 18.26 8.17 17.71
CA TYR A 127 17.44 6.96 17.85
C TYR A 127 18.34 5.74 18.07
N TRP A 128 19.45 5.65 17.31
CA TRP A 128 20.40 4.55 17.39
C TRP A 128 21.26 4.60 18.66
N ASP A 129 21.68 5.78 19.08
CA ASP A 129 22.54 5.96 20.25
C ASP A 129 21.81 5.66 21.58
N ASN A 130 20.49 5.88 21.63
CA ASN A 130 19.67 5.66 22.82
C ASN A 130 18.97 4.28 22.89
N ALA A 131 18.69 3.66 21.76
CA ALA A 131 17.98 2.38 21.72
C ALA A 131 18.47 1.45 20.60
N GLY A 132 19.29 1.96 19.70
CA GLY A 132 19.46 1.55 18.34
C GLY A 132 19.80 0.08 18.09
N ILE A 133 20.82 -0.44 18.71
CA ILE A 133 21.24 -1.83 18.45
C ILE A 133 20.28 -2.88 19.02
N LEU A 134 19.40 -2.47 19.93
CA LEU A 134 18.43 -3.33 20.61
C LEU A 134 17.02 -3.24 20.00
N CYS A 135 16.82 -2.35 19.05
CA CYS A 135 15.53 -2.12 18.37
C CYS A 135 15.53 -2.62 16.94
N VAL A 136 14.32 -2.83 16.42
CA VAL A 136 14.13 -3.11 14.98
C VAL A 136 14.60 -1.93 14.13
N LYS A 137 15.20 -2.22 12.98
CA LYS A 137 15.73 -1.22 12.06
C LYS A 137 14.67 -0.69 11.11
N PRO A 138 14.30 0.60 11.12
CA PRO A 138 13.39 1.15 10.14
C PRO A 138 13.99 1.09 8.72
N LYS A 139 13.23 0.57 7.76
CA LYS A 139 13.68 0.37 6.37
C LYS A 139 12.63 0.65 5.32
N MET A 140 11.38 0.78 5.71
CA MET A 140 10.28 1.06 4.81
C MET A 140 9.45 2.20 5.41
N VAL A 141 8.92 3.06 4.57
CA VAL A 141 7.88 4.04 4.92
C VAL A 141 6.60 3.62 4.22
N TYR A 142 5.51 3.53 4.97
CA TYR A 142 4.17 3.30 4.45
C TYR A 142 3.37 4.60 4.49
N ILE A 143 2.73 4.92 3.39
CA ILE A 143 1.79 6.05 3.28
C ILE A 143 0.53 5.60 2.55
N SER A 144 -0.61 6.19 2.92
CA SER A 144 -1.88 6.07 2.19
C SER A 144 -2.12 7.33 1.36
N GLN A 145 -2.59 7.15 0.13
CA GLN A 145 -2.95 8.22 -0.79
C GLN A 145 -4.30 7.89 -1.45
N THR A 146 -5.41 8.43 -0.96
CA THR A 146 -5.63 9.39 0.14
C THR A 146 -5.38 8.76 1.51
N THR A 147 -5.14 9.59 2.55
CA THR A 147 -4.96 9.12 3.94
C THR A 147 -6.30 8.70 4.55
N GLU A 148 -6.23 8.07 5.70
CA GLU A 148 -7.38 7.55 6.46
C GLU A 148 -8.37 8.66 6.92
N VAL A 149 -7.90 9.89 7.03
CA VAL A 149 -8.73 11.08 7.38
C VAL A 149 -9.10 11.94 6.17
N GLY A 150 -8.82 11.46 4.95
CA GLY A 150 -9.21 12.14 3.71
C GLY A 150 -8.26 13.26 3.25
N THR A 151 -7.11 13.43 3.87
CA THR A 151 -6.05 14.32 3.36
C THR A 151 -5.29 13.63 2.22
N HIS A 152 -4.45 14.35 1.50
CA HIS A 152 -3.61 13.79 0.45
C HIS A 152 -2.23 14.44 0.44
N TYR A 153 -1.23 13.69 0.04
CA TYR A 153 0.10 14.23 -0.22
C TYR A 153 0.12 14.98 -1.54
N THR A 154 0.67 16.19 -1.53
CA THR A 154 1.02 16.92 -2.75
C THR A 154 2.28 16.30 -3.38
N ASN A 155 2.52 16.57 -4.68
CA ASN A 155 3.74 16.12 -5.34
C ASN A 155 5.00 16.59 -4.59
N LYS A 156 5.00 17.85 -4.11
CA LYS A 156 6.14 18.41 -3.37
C LYS A 156 6.37 17.69 -2.04
N GLU A 157 5.31 17.31 -1.33
CA GLU A 157 5.45 16.51 -0.09
C GLU A 157 6.01 15.13 -0.38
N LEU A 158 5.55 14.46 -1.46
CA LEU A 158 6.09 13.15 -1.86
C LEU A 158 7.55 13.22 -2.34
N GLU A 159 7.94 14.30 -3.02
CA GLU A 159 9.32 14.52 -3.46
C GLU A 159 10.29 14.78 -2.30
N ASN A 160 9.77 15.28 -1.18
CA ASN A 160 10.57 15.57 0.01
C ASN A 160 10.72 14.37 0.96
N LEU A 161 9.88 13.32 0.82
CA LEU A 161 9.98 12.07 1.58
C LEU A 161 11.11 11.18 1.05
#